data_2a1f2e070ae8bf1f042f6028cae71cc8
#
_entry.id   2a1f2e070ae8bf1f042f6028cae71cc8
#
_cell.length_a   1.000
_cell.length_b   1.000
_cell.length_c   1.000
_cell.angle_alpha   90.00
_cell.angle_beta   90.00
_cell.angle_gamma   90.00
#
_symmetry.space_group_name_H-M   'P 1'
#
loop_
_entity.id
_entity.type
_entity.pdbx_description
1 polymer ?
#
loop_
_entity_poly.entity_id
_entity_poly.type
_entity_poly.pdbx_seq_one_letter_code
_entity_poly.pdbx_strand_id
1 'polypeptide(L)'
;MNDEVRGGLYVGIAVGTVCLLWLAGSFILALSGVGYMHNRRAVDLYHSLPVTRGQLLLGHVLANFLTVALPMTANTLLTAVLAGIRHGMTPDRAAFHLGAIALDLLGWYVTAFAIIVMVYLAATQVGSTFDTFLFSGVFLAALPVLCLTHTVMCQSYLAGWNYDMKWQIFCVLTPVLTMIGSYTTYGEWLYAAMAIWLAAGVLLLWAAVRLYTRRPSERAESRCREGLAAGVFRFIATFVGGLGFGTLFGMISGADGRGTLLLWIAVFALAVYFFVELILGRGFKGMKRGSIMMGAAMAAVTVLYAGILFTGGLGFEKRVPAAERLASVTLDYRGRYNNVYL
;
A
#
# COMPACT_ATOMS: atom_id res chain seq x y z
N MET A 1 -1.84 -1.67 34.95
CA MET A 1 -2.49 -1.90 33.67
C MET A 1 -3.56 -2.95 33.93
N ASN A 2 -4.83 -2.55 33.84
CA ASN A 2 -5.98 -3.41 34.19
C ASN A 2 -6.03 -4.64 33.28
N ASP A 3 -6.58 -5.75 33.78
CA ASP A 3 -6.63 -7.02 33.04
C ASP A 3 -7.44 -6.92 31.73
N GLU A 4 -8.42 -6.00 31.66
CA GLU A 4 -9.15 -5.69 30.44
C GLU A 4 -8.26 -5.06 29.35
N VAL A 5 -7.37 -4.13 29.74
CA VAL A 5 -6.42 -3.49 28.80
C VAL A 5 -5.40 -4.51 28.29
N ARG A 6 -4.93 -5.42 29.17
CA ARG A 6 -4.07 -6.52 28.76
C ARG A 6 -4.79 -7.47 27.80
N GLY A 7 -6.01 -7.85 28.11
CA GLY A 7 -6.82 -8.72 27.25
C GLY A 7 -7.05 -8.12 25.87
N GLY A 8 -7.39 -6.84 25.77
CA GLY A 8 -7.55 -6.12 24.51
C GLY A 8 -6.26 -6.04 23.69
N LEU A 9 -5.11 -5.81 24.35
CA LEU A 9 -3.80 -5.77 23.71
C LEU A 9 -3.41 -7.13 23.09
N TYR A 10 -3.62 -8.23 23.83
CA TYR A 10 -3.32 -9.58 23.33
C TYR A 10 -4.19 -9.95 22.13
N VAL A 11 -5.48 -9.62 22.17
CA VAL A 11 -6.39 -9.86 21.03
C VAL A 11 -5.95 -9.03 19.82
N GLY A 12 -5.63 -7.76 20.00
CA GLY A 12 -5.16 -6.89 18.92
C GLY A 12 -3.86 -7.39 18.27
N ILE A 13 -2.90 -7.87 19.08
CA ILE A 13 -1.64 -8.43 18.58
C ILE A 13 -1.91 -9.74 17.81
N ALA A 14 -2.76 -10.62 18.33
CA ALA A 14 -3.10 -11.88 17.69
C ALA A 14 -3.78 -11.65 16.33
N VAL A 15 -4.77 -10.78 16.28
CA VAL A 15 -5.46 -10.40 15.03
C VAL A 15 -4.49 -9.78 14.05
N GLY A 16 -3.67 -8.80 14.48
CA GLY A 16 -2.67 -8.17 13.62
C GLY A 16 -1.66 -9.18 13.05
N THR A 17 -1.23 -10.15 13.85
CA THR A 17 -0.31 -11.21 13.39
C THR A 17 -0.96 -12.10 12.33
N VAL A 18 -2.20 -12.51 12.53
CA VAL A 18 -2.95 -13.32 11.57
C VAL A 18 -3.13 -12.53 10.27
N CYS A 19 -3.49 -11.24 10.35
CA CYS A 19 -3.59 -10.36 9.20
C CYS A 19 -2.30 -10.30 8.39
N LEU A 20 -1.17 -10.07 9.06
CA LEU A 20 0.15 -10.00 8.40
C LEU A 20 0.53 -11.33 7.74
N LEU A 21 0.26 -12.47 8.39
CA LEU A 21 0.55 -13.78 7.81
C LEU A 21 -0.27 -14.04 6.53
N TRP A 22 -1.55 -13.68 6.52
CA TRP A 22 -2.39 -13.85 5.33
C TRP A 22 -1.98 -12.91 4.19
N LEU A 23 -1.63 -11.66 4.50
CA LEU A 23 -1.13 -10.70 3.51
C LEU A 23 0.18 -11.18 2.91
N ALA A 24 1.15 -11.54 3.76
CA ALA A 24 2.44 -12.05 3.32
C ALA A 24 2.27 -13.37 2.54
N GLY A 25 1.41 -14.27 3.01
CA GLY A 25 1.10 -15.52 2.32
C GLY A 25 0.51 -15.29 0.93
N SER A 26 -0.48 -14.40 0.79
CA SER A 26 -1.08 -14.06 -0.50
C SER A 26 -0.03 -13.48 -1.47
N PHE A 27 0.85 -12.62 -0.99
CA PHE A 27 1.90 -12.00 -1.78
C PHE A 27 2.98 -13.01 -2.19
N ILE A 28 3.47 -13.85 -1.27
CA ILE A 28 4.50 -14.86 -1.53
C ILE A 28 3.97 -15.94 -2.49
N LEU A 29 2.74 -16.41 -2.29
CA LEU A 29 2.12 -17.39 -3.17
C LEU A 29 1.92 -16.83 -4.59
N ALA A 30 1.49 -15.57 -4.71
CA ALA A 30 1.39 -14.92 -6.00
C ALA A 30 2.76 -14.81 -6.68
N LEU A 31 3.82 -14.44 -5.95
CA LEU A 31 5.20 -14.40 -6.48
C LEU A 31 5.70 -15.77 -6.93
N SER A 32 5.41 -16.82 -6.18
CA SER A 32 5.76 -18.18 -6.57
C SER A 32 5.01 -18.60 -7.84
N GLY A 33 3.71 -18.27 -7.91
CA GLY A 33 2.86 -18.57 -9.05
C GLY A 33 3.26 -17.89 -10.36
N VAL A 34 3.90 -16.72 -10.30
CA VAL A 34 4.39 -16.02 -11.50
C VAL A 34 5.80 -16.47 -11.91
N GLY A 35 6.48 -17.33 -11.12
CA GLY A 35 7.83 -17.78 -11.37
C GLY A 35 8.03 -18.41 -12.76
N TYR A 36 7.02 -19.11 -13.29
CA TYR A 36 7.07 -19.69 -14.62
C TYR A 36 7.23 -18.63 -15.74
N MET A 37 6.68 -17.42 -15.56
CA MET A 37 6.78 -16.33 -16.55
C MET A 37 8.20 -15.79 -16.70
N HIS A 38 9.07 -16.04 -15.72
CA HIS A 38 10.41 -15.48 -15.63
C HIS A 38 11.52 -16.47 -15.95
N ASN A 39 11.17 -17.75 -16.14
CA ASN A 39 12.10 -18.81 -16.53
C ASN A 39 11.82 -19.22 -17.98
N ARG A 40 12.79 -19.09 -18.88
CA ARG A 40 12.62 -19.39 -20.31
C ARG A 40 12.17 -20.81 -20.56
N ARG A 41 12.78 -21.79 -19.88
CA ARG A 41 12.42 -23.21 -20.05
C ARG A 41 10.98 -23.49 -19.60
N ALA A 42 10.56 -22.86 -18.50
CA ALA A 42 9.19 -23.00 -18.03
C ALA A 42 8.19 -22.31 -18.97
N VAL A 43 8.50 -21.12 -19.49
CA VAL A 43 7.65 -20.42 -20.46
C VAL A 43 7.43 -21.27 -21.70
N ASP A 44 8.48 -21.87 -22.26
CA ASP A 44 8.38 -22.72 -23.45
C ASP A 44 7.51 -23.96 -23.19
N LEU A 45 7.69 -24.60 -22.01
CA LEU A 45 6.87 -25.74 -21.59
C LEU A 45 5.40 -25.35 -21.45
N TYR A 46 5.09 -24.28 -20.73
CA TYR A 46 3.70 -23.85 -20.51
C TYR A 46 3.03 -23.34 -21.79
N HIS A 47 3.77 -22.75 -22.71
CA HIS A 47 3.24 -22.30 -24.00
C HIS A 47 3.04 -23.45 -25.01
N SER A 48 3.61 -24.64 -24.76
CA SER A 48 3.36 -25.83 -25.57
C SER A 48 2.05 -26.55 -25.18
N LEU A 49 1.45 -26.18 -24.05
CA LEU A 49 0.17 -26.77 -23.64
C LEU A 49 -0.98 -26.32 -24.56
N PRO A 50 -1.99 -27.18 -24.78
CA PRO A 50 -3.13 -26.90 -25.66
C PRO A 50 -4.14 -25.97 -24.98
N VAL A 51 -3.66 -24.87 -24.37
CA VAL A 51 -4.46 -23.85 -23.69
C VAL A 51 -4.04 -22.45 -24.16
N THR A 52 -4.96 -21.53 -24.19
CA THR A 52 -4.62 -20.14 -24.51
C THR A 52 -3.83 -19.48 -23.38
N ARG A 53 -2.96 -18.52 -23.71
CA ARG A 53 -2.18 -17.77 -22.72
C ARG A 53 -3.08 -17.11 -21.66
N GLY A 54 -4.24 -16.59 -22.06
CA GLY A 54 -5.21 -16.01 -21.14
C GLY A 54 -5.79 -17.03 -20.14
N GLN A 55 -6.15 -18.22 -20.62
CA GLN A 55 -6.61 -19.32 -19.75
C GLN A 55 -5.52 -19.79 -18.81
N LEU A 56 -4.27 -19.85 -19.27
CA LEU A 56 -3.13 -20.20 -18.44
C LEU A 56 -2.96 -19.21 -17.27
N LEU A 57 -2.97 -17.91 -17.56
CA LEU A 57 -2.85 -16.89 -16.52
C LEU A 57 -4.02 -16.94 -15.55
N LEU A 58 -5.26 -17.04 -16.05
CA LEU A 58 -6.45 -17.14 -15.22
C LEU A 58 -6.43 -18.38 -14.33
N GLY A 59 -5.97 -19.52 -14.86
CA GLY A 59 -5.80 -20.75 -14.11
C GLY A 59 -4.82 -20.59 -12.94
N HIS A 60 -3.68 -19.95 -13.17
CA HIS A 60 -2.71 -19.67 -12.11
C HIS A 60 -3.23 -18.66 -11.06
N VAL A 61 -3.91 -17.59 -11.49
CA VAL A 61 -4.53 -16.63 -10.58
C VAL A 61 -5.57 -17.33 -9.70
N LEU A 62 -6.44 -18.15 -10.31
CA LEU A 62 -7.47 -18.90 -9.59
C LEU A 62 -6.85 -19.91 -8.63
N ALA A 63 -5.84 -20.65 -9.06
CA ALA A 63 -5.15 -21.63 -8.21
C ALA A 63 -4.53 -20.94 -6.98
N ASN A 64 -3.81 -19.82 -7.16
CA ASN A 64 -3.25 -19.06 -6.06
C ASN A 64 -4.32 -18.48 -5.15
N PHE A 65 -5.41 -17.97 -5.71
CA PHE A 65 -6.53 -17.47 -4.92
C PHE A 65 -7.16 -18.58 -4.06
N LEU A 66 -7.43 -19.75 -4.64
CA LEU A 66 -8.00 -20.87 -3.90
C LEU A 66 -7.04 -21.40 -2.82
N THR A 67 -5.74 -21.43 -3.10
CA THR A 67 -4.72 -21.84 -2.12
C THR A 67 -4.71 -20.93 -0.88
N VAL A 68 -5.03 -19.66 -1.04
CA VAL A 68 -5.19 -18.72 0.09
C VAL A 68 -6.60 -18.82 0.68
N ALA A 69 -7.63 -18.84 -0.16
CA ALA A 69 -9.03 -18.76 0.27
C ALA A 69 -9.48 -19.99 1.07
N LEU A 70 -9.04 -21.21 0.69
CA LEU A 70 -9.46 -22.43 1.39
C LEU A 70 -9.00 -22.49 2.85
N PRO A 71 -7.71 -22.25 3.19
CA PRO A 71 -7.28 -22.21 4.59
C PRO A 71 -7.91 -21.05 5.36
N MET A 72 -8.12 -19.88 4.71
CA MET A 72 -8.83 -18.76 5.34
C MET A 72 -10.24 -19.14 5.73
N THR A 73 -10.99 -19.77 4.82
CA THR A 73 -12.35 -20.26 5.09
C THR A 73 -12.35 -21.23 6.26
N ALA A 74 -11.46 -22.21 6.23
CA ALA A 74 -11.36 -23.22 7.29
C ALA A 74 -11.06 -22.57 8.66
N ASN A 75 -10.12 -21.62 8.70
CA ASN A 75 -9.79 -20.88 9.92
C ASN A 75 -10.98 -20.03 10.42
N THR A 76 -11.68 -19.35 9.51
CA THR A 76 -12.85 -18.53 9.86
C THR A 76 -14.01 -19.38 10.37
N LEU A 77 -14.28 -20.53 9.73
CA LEU A 77 -15.30 -21.48 10.20
C LEU A 77 -14.96 -22.03 11.58
N LEU A 78 -13.71 -22.41 11.81
CA LEU A 78 -13.25 -22.87 13.13
C LEU A 78 -13.45 -21.77 14.18
N THR A 79 -13.06 -20.54 13.87
CA THR A 79 -13.24 -19.38 14.75
C THR A 79 -14.71 -19.13 15.03
N ALA A 80 -15.59 -19.21 14.02
CA ALA A 80 -17.03 -19.05 14.17
C ALA A 80 -17.64 -20.11 15.09
N VAL A 81 -17.23 -21.38 14.93
CA VAL A 81 -17.68 -22.48 15.79
C VAL A 81 -17.24 -22.26 17.25
N LEU A 82 -15.96 -21.94 17.47
CA LEU A 82 -15.43 -21.68 18.81
C LEU A 82 -16.10 -20.46 19.47
N ALA A 83 -16.33 -19.40 18.71
CA ALA A 83 -17.04 -18.22 19.19
C ALA A 83 -18.51 -18.51 19.53
N GLY A 84 -19.17 -19.35 18.73
CA GLY A 84 -20.54 -19.82 19.00
C GLY A 84 -20.64 -20.65 20.27
N ILE A 85 -19.69 -21.58 20.47
CA ILE A 85 -19.62 -22.39 21.71
C ILE A 85 -19.40 -21.48 22.93
N ARG A 86 -18.47 -20.53 22.84
CA ARG A 86 -18.20 -19.57 23.91
C ARG A 86 -19.41 -18.70 24.23
N HIS A 87 -20.13 -18.24 23.20
CA HIS A 87 -21.37 -17.46 23.38
C HIS A 87 -22.44 -18.30 24.10
N GLY A 88 -22.60 -19.57 23.73
CA GLY A 88 -23.51 -20.49 24.44
C GLY A 88 -23.18 -20.71 25.92
N MET A 89 -21.87 -20.66 26.27
CA MET A 89 -21.40 -20.79 27.66
C MET A 89 -21.52 -19.49 28.47
N THR A 90 -21.37 -18.34 27.84
CA THR A 90 -21.37 -17.01 28.50
C THR A 90 -22.11 -15.99 27.65
N PRO A 91 -23.47 -16.05 27.58
CA PRO A 91 -24.26 -15.21 26.68
C PRO A 91 -24.12 -13.71 26.95
N ASP A 92 -23.95 -13.33 28.21
CA ASP A 92 -23.88 -11.93 28.63
C ASP A 92 -22.56 -11.22 28.32
N ARG A 93 -21.51 -11.96 27.90
CA ARG A 93 -20.17 -11.40 27.68
C ARG A 93 -19.71 -11.38 26.23
N ALA A 94 -20.37 -12.04 25.32
CA ALA A 94 -19.93 -12.16 23.95
C ALA A 94 -21.09 -11.96 22.97
N ALA A 95 -21.12 -10.82 22.32
CA ALA A 95 -21.97 -10.64 21.15
C ALA A 95 -21.44 -11.52 20.00
N PHE A 96 -22.24 -12.46 19.55
CA PHE A 96 -21.92 -13.32 18.42
C PHE A 96 -22.69 -12.87 17.18
N HIS A 97 -21.95 -12.29 16.21
CA HIS A 97 -22.52 -11.78 14.97
C HIS A 97 -21.97 -12.54 13.76
N LEU A 98 -22.70 -13.55 13.30
CA LEU A 98 -22.33 -14.34 12.13
C LEU A 98 -22.14 -13.47 10.86
N GLY A 99 -22.97 -12.43 10.73
CA GLY A 99 -22.87 -11.48 9.62
C GLY A 99 -21.54 -10.71 9.61
N ALA A 100 -21.03 -10.35 10.78
CA ALA A 100 -19.73 -9.69 10.90
C ALA A 100 -18.59 -10.61 10.46
N ILE A 101 -18.59 -11.88 10.92
CA ILE A 101 -17.59 -12.87 10.53
C ILE A 101 -17.61 -13.13 9.00
N ALA A 102 -18.80 -13.21 8.41
CA ALA A 102 -18.93 -13.39 6.97
C ALA A 102 -18.42 -12.17 6.19
N LEU A 103 -18.67 -10.96 6.71
CA LEU A 103 -18.18 -9.72 6.12
C LEU A 103 -16.66 -9.62 6.18
N ASP A 104 -16.06 -9.99 7.31
CA ASP A 104 -14.61 -10.05 7.47
C ASP A 104 -14.00 -11.02 6.47
N LEU A 105 -14.56 -12.22 6.32
CA LEU A 105 -14.10 -13.19 5.34
C LEU A 105 -14.17 -12.65 3.90
N LEU A 106 -15.26 -11.96 3.57
CA LEU A 106 -15.40 -11.30 2.27
C LEU A 106 -14.32 -10.23 2.06
N GLY A 107 -14.04 -9.40 3.07
CA GLY A 107 -12.97 -8.40 3.02
C GLY A 107 -11.59 -9.03 2.78
N TRP A 108 -11.32 -10.17 3.43
CA TRP A 108 -10.12 -10.95 3.21
C TRP A 108 -10.00 -11.46 1.78
N TYR A 109 -11.07 -12.00 1.21
CA TYR A 109 -11.07 -12.47 -0.17
C TYR A 109 -10.81 -11.36 -1.17
N VAL A 110 -11.46 -10.21 -1.00
CA VAL A 110 -11.25 -9.05 -1.86
C VAL A 110 -9.79 -8.57 -1.79
N THR A 111 -9.24 -8.51 -0.57
CA THR A 111 -7.84 -8.12 -0.36
C THR A 111 -6.86 -9.11 -0.98
N ALA A 112 -7.02 -10.40 -0.73
CA ALA A 112 -6.17 -11.44 -1.30
C ALA A 112 -6.22 -11.43 -2.83
N PHE A 113 -7.42 -11.32 -3.40
CA PHE A 113 -7.63 -11.22 -4.84
C PHE A 113 -6.91 -9.99 -5.43
N ALA A 114 -7.07 -8.82 -4.83
CA ALA A 114 -6.42 -7.59 -5.29
C ALA A 114 -4.90 -7.71 -5.26
N ILE A 115 -4.32 -8.23 -4.17
CA ILE A 115 -2.87 -8.44 -4.05
C ILE A 115 -2.35 -9.41 -5.11
N ILE A 116 -2.99 -10.58 -5.26
CA ILE A 116 -2.61 -11.57 -6.24
C ILE A 116 -2.60 -10.95 -7.65
N VAL A 117 -3.69 -10.29 -8.02
CA VAL A 117 -3.83 -9.67 -9.35
C VAL A 117 -2.79 -8.58 -9.58
N MET A 118 -2.47 -7.75 -8.57
CA MET A 118 -1.41 -6.73 -8.67
C MET A 118 -0.03 -7.36 -8.94
N VAL A 119 0.29 -8.46 -8.26
CA VAL A 119 1.54 -9.21 -8.51
C VAL A 119 1.59 -9.77 -9.93
N TYR A 120 0.49 -10.38 -10.39
CA TYR A 120 0.40 -10.90 -11.76
C TYR A 120 0.51 -9.78 -12.81
N LEU A 121 -0.14 -8.63 -12.58
CA LEU A 121 0.01 -7.47 -13.46
C LEU A 121 1.46 -6.98 -13.52
N ALA A 122 2.12 -6.84 -12.37
CA ALA A 122 3.53 -6.47 -12.31
C ALA A 122 4.41 -7.48 -13.07
N ALA A 123 4.18 -8.79 -12.87
CA ALA A 123 4.91 -9.86 -13.54
C ALA A 123 4.84 -9.79 -15.07
N THR A 124 3.71 -9.31 -15.62
CA THR A 124 3.59 -9.14 -17.08
C THR A 124 4.55 -8.08 -17.65
N GLN A 125 4.97 -7.11 -16.82
CA GLN A 125 5.81 -5.97 -17.24
C GLN A 125 7.29 -6.22 -17.08
N VAL A 126 7.69 -7.14 -16.20
CA VAL A 126 9.09 -7.38 -15.85
C VAL A 126 9.57 -8.78 -16.26
N GLY A 127 10.87 -8.98 -16.28
CA GLY A 127 11.49 -10.24 -16.74
C GLY A 127 12.00 -11.14 -15.62
N SER A 128 11.95 -10.71 -14.33
CA SER A 128 12.43 -11.51 -13.20
C SER A 128 11.47 -11.47 -12.02
N THR A 129 11.49 -12.52 -11.22
CA THR A 129 10.66 -12.60 -9.98
C THR A 129 11.06 -11.52 -8.97
N PHE A 130 12.36 -11.18 -8.90
CA PHE A 130 12.83 -10.12 -8.03
C PHE A 130 12.32 -8.74 -8.47
N ASP A 131 12.34 -8.43 -9.77
CA ASP A 131 11.75 -7.20 -10.28
C ASP A 131 10.23 -7.17 -10.02
N THR A 132 9.55 -8.31 -10.15
CA THR A 132 8.10 -8.42 -9.81
C THR A 132 7.84 -8.09 -8.36
N PHE A 133 8.64 -8.65 -7.44
CA PHE A 133 8.56 -8.35 -6.02
C PHE A 133 8.68 -6.84 -5.75
N LEU A 134 9.68 -6.19 -6.32
CA LEU A 134 9.91 -4.76 -6.15
C LEU A 134 8.77 -3.91 -6.73
N PHE A 135 8.36 -4.20 -7.97
CA PHE A 135 7.29 -3.45 -8.63
C PHE A 135 5.97 -3.57 -7.87
N SER A 136 5.56 -4.80 -7.56
CA SER A 136 4.30 -5.01 -6.83
C SER A 136 4.35 -4.45 -5.41
N GLY A 137 5.48 -4.56 -4.71
CA GLY A 137 5.67 -4.00 -3.38
C GLY A 137 5.59 -2.46 -3.38
N VAL A 138 6.27 -1.80 -4.31
CA VAL A 138 6.21 -0.33 -4.43
C VAL A 138 4.79 0.12 -4.78
N PHE A 139 4.13 -0.51 -5.75
CA PHE A 139 2.76 -0.13 -6.10
C PHE A 139 1.77 -0.34 -4.95
N LEU A 140 1.93 -1.41 -4.20
CA LEU A 140 1.07 -1.69 -3.05
C LEU A 140 1.29 -0.70 -1.90
N ALA A 141 2.54 -0.29 -1.67
CA ALA A 141 2.92 0.64 -0.61
C ALA A 141 2.76 2.12 -0.99
N ALA A 142 2.70 2.46 -2.28
CA ALA A 142 2.78 3.84 -2.75
C ALA A 142 1.70 4.75 -2.19
N LEU A 143 0.43 4.38 -2.33
CA LEU A 143 -0.69 5.19 -1.86
C LEU A 143 -0.72 5.34 -0.35
N PRO A 144 -0.61 4.28 0.48
CA PRO A 144 -0.59 4.42 1.93
C PRO A 144 0.58 5.26 2.42
N VAL A 145 1.78 5.06 1.88
CA VAL A 145 2.95 5.84 2.29
C VAL A 145 2.79 7.31 1.90
N LEU A 146 2.29 7.59 0.69
CA LEU A 146 2.04 8.96 0.25
C LEU A 146 1.01 9.66 1.14
N CYS A 147 -0.11 9.01 1.44
CA CYS A 147 -1.15 9.57 2.29
C CYS A 147 -0.68 9.80 3.72
N LEU A 148 0.04 8.82 4.30
CA LEU A 148 0.60 8.95 5.63
C LEU A 148 1.60 10.12 5.69
N THR A 149 2.53 10.17 4.75
CA THR A 149 3.54 11.24 4.67
C THR A 149 2.88 12.61 4.49
N HIS A 150 1.90 12.71 3.57
CA HIS A 150 1.16 13.95 3.35
C HIS A 150 0.45 14.42 4.63
N THR A 151 -0.24 13.52 5.33
CA THR A 151 -0.93 13.84 6.59
C THR A 151 0.04 14.32 7.66
N VAL A 152 1.15 13.58 7.86
CA VAL A 152 2.19 13.95 8.82
C VAL A 152 2.78 15.33 8.50
N MET A 153 3.09 15.59 7.22
CA MET A 153 3.60 16.89 6.79
C MET A 153 2.60 18.03 7.03
N CYS A 154 1.33 17.81 6.69
CA CYS A 154 0.29 18.82 6.93
C CYS A 154 0.10 19.10 8.41
N GLN A 155 0.03 18.08 9.27
CA GLN A 155 -0.12 18.25 10.71
C GLN A 155 1.07 18.92 11.37
N SER A 156 2.28 18.66 10.89
CA SER A 156 3.51 19.20 11.48
C SER A 156 3.83 20.63 11.05
N TYR A 157 3.40 21.05 9.86
CA TYR A 157 3.89 22.28 9.24
C TYR A 157 2.81 23.26 8.77
N LEU A 158 1.53 22.86 8.73
CA LEU A 158 0.44 23.77 8.40
C LEU A 158 -0.29 24.23 9.66
N ALA A 159 -0.23 25.53 9.95
CA ALA A 159 -0.98 26.12 11.05
C ALA A 159 -2.50 25.99 10.81
N GLY A 160 -3.23 25.57 11.82
CA GLY A 160 -4.68 25.36 11.74
C GLY A 160 -5.13 24.10 10.98
N TRP A 161 -4.19 23.27 10.53
CA TRP A 161 -4.53 21.96 9.96
C TRP A 161 -4.77 20.97 11.08
N ASN A 162 -6.04 20.80 11.45
CA ASN A 162 -6.49 19.79 12.43
C ASN A 162 -7.39 18.78 11.72
N TYR A 163 -6.83 18.09 10.72
CA TYR A 163 -7.54 17.05 10.01
C TYR A 163 -7.19 15.70 10.61
N ASP A 164 -8.08 15.17 11.41
CA ASP A 164 -8.05 13.77 11.75
C ASP A 164 -8.36 12.98 10.48
N MET A 165 -7.31 12.49 9.83
CA MET A 165 -7.48 11.66 8.65
C MET A 165 -8.32 10.46 9.04
N LYS A 166 -9.55 10.47 8.58
CA LYS A 166 -10.49 9.38 8.88
C LYS A 166 -9.88 8.10 8.34
N TRP A 167 -9.68 7.13 9.22
CA TRP A 167 -9.16 5.79 8.88
C TRP A 167 -9.85 5.17 7.66
N GLN A 168 -11.10 5.53 7.43
CA GLN A 168 -11.92 5.17 6.29
C GLN A 168 -11.28 5.50 4.93
N ILE A 169 -10.58 6.64 4.82
CA ILE A 169 -9.90 7.04 3.57
C ILE A 169 -8.73 6.10 3.28
N PHE A 170 -7.97 5.70 4.30
CA PHE A 170 -6.89 4.72 4.14
C PHE A 170 -7.43 3.36 3.69
N CYS A 171 -8.58 2.93 4.21
CA CYS A 171 -9.22 1.68 3.79
C CYS A 171 -9.59 1.70 2.30
N VAL A 172 -10.04 2.84 1.78
CA VAL A 172 -10.34 2.97 0.34
C VAL A 172 -9.07 2.99 -0.50
N LEU A 173 -7.98 3.54 0.01
CA LEU A 173 -6.74 3.71 -0.76
C LEU A 173 -5.90 2.42 -0.90
N THR A 174 -6.10 1.43 -0.04
CA THR A 174 -5.34 0.18 -0.10
C THR A 174 -6.18 -1.03 0.26
N PRO A 175 -6.03 -2.14 -0.48
CA PRO A 175 -6.74 -3.37 -0.15
C PRO A 175 -6.32 -3.93 1.21
N VAL A 176 -5.07 -3.70 1.61
CA VAL A 176 -4.50 -4.15 2.90
C VAL A 176 -5.22 -3.50 4.08
N LEU A 177 -5.46 -2.19 4.00
CA LEU A 177 -6.10 -1.45 5.08
C LEU A 177 -7.63 -1.64 5.08
N THR A 178 -8.23 -1.99 3.94
CA THR A 178 -9.64 -2.42 3.89
C THR A 178 -9.87 -3.62 4.80
N MET A 179 -8.96 -4.57 4.79
CA MET A 179 -9.01 -5.75 5.65
C MET A 179 -8.85 -5.40 7.14
N ILE A 180 -7.88 -4.53 7.48
CA ILE A 180 -7.67 -4.10 8.87
C ILE A 180 -8.86 -3.25 9.35
N GLY A 181 -9.44 -2.45 8.47
CA GLY A 181 -10.62 -1.62 8.76
C GLY A 181 -11.87 -2.43 9.09
N SER A 182 -12.01 -3.67 8.60
CA SER A 182 -13.13 -4.54 8.92
C SER A 182 -13.22 -4.85 10.43
N TYR A 183 -12.08 -4.92 11.11
CA TYR A 183 -12.04 -5.16 12.55
C TYR A 183 -12.29 -3.92 13.42
N THR A 184 -12.10 -2.72 12.87
CA THR A 184 -12.10 -1.48 13.66
C THR A 184 -13.33 -0.60 13.42
N THR A 185 -13.99 -0.72 12.28
CA THR A 185 -15.04 0.22 11.88
C THR A 185 -16.08 -0.46 10.99
N TYR A 186 -17.13 -1.00 11.60
CA TYR A 186 -18.32 -1.44 10.87
C TYR A 186 -19.05 -0.21 10.35
N GLY A 187 -19.16 -0.06 9.02
CA GLY A 187 -19.87 1.05 8.43
C GLY A 187 -19.99 0.95 6.90
N GLU A 188 -20.81 1.81 6.33
CA GLU A 188 -21.07 1.88 4.88
C GLU A 188 -19.80 2.02 4.04
N TRP A 189 -18.77 2.68 4.57
CA TRP A 189 -17.48 2.88 3.92
C TRP A 189 -16.70 1.59 3.67
N LEU A 190 -16.87 0.58 4.53
CA LEU A 190 -16.21 -0.70 4.33
C LEU A 190 -16.75 -1.41 3.09
N TYR A 191 -18.07 -1.41 2.91
CA TYR A 191 -18.71 -1.99 1.73
C TYR A 191 -18.29 -1.25 0.45
N ALA A 192 -18.21 0.09 0.50
CA ALA A 192 -17.73 0.89 -0.60
C ALA A 192 -16.27 0.58 -0.96
N ALA A 193 -15.39 0.47 0.05
CA ALA A 193 -14.00 0.10 -0.14
C ALA A 193 -13.84 -1.30 -0.77
N MET A 194 -14.59 -2.29 -0.28
CA MET A 194 -14.60 -3.65 -0.83
C MET A 194 -15.10 -3.66 -2.28
N ALA A 195 -16.16 -2.92 -2.59
CA ALA A 195 -16.69 -2.81 -3.96
C ALA A 195 -15.68 -2.14 -4.91
N ILE A 196 -15.02 -1.08 -4.45
CA ILE A 196 -13.96 -0.39 -5.21
C ILE A 196 -12.80 -1.35 -5.51
N TRP A 197 -12.30 -2.08 -4.49
CA TRP A 197 -11.18 -3.00 -4.68
C TRP A 197 -11.55 -4.24 -5.47
N LEU A 198 -12.79 -4.72 -5.39
CA LEU A 198 -13.28 -5.80 -6.25
C LEU A 198 -13.32 -5.34 -7.72
N ALA A 199 -13.90 -4.16 -7.97
CA ALA A 199 -13.96 -3.58 -9.31
C ALA A 199 -12.56 -3.30 -9.86
N ALA A 200 -11.69 -2.69 -9.06
CA ALA A 200 -10.29 -2.45 -9.41
C ALA A 200 -9.56 -3.77 -9.70
N GLY A 201 -9.72 -4.79 -8.86
CA GLY A 201 -9.13 -6.11 -9.05
C GLY A 201 -9.56 -6.76 -10.36
N VAL A 202 -10.84 -6.69 -10.73
CA VAL A 202 -11.34 -7.20 -12.02
C VAL A 202 -10.73 -6.44 -13.20
N LEU A 203 -10.65 -5.11 -13.12
CA LEU A 203 -10.02 -4.28 -14.16
C LEU A 203 -8.51 -4.58 -14.29
N LEU A 204 -7.81 -4.71 -13.17
CA LEU A 204 -6.39 -5.07 -13.16
C LEU A 204 -6.16 -6.48 -13.72
N LEU A 205 -7.04 -7.44 -13.41
CA LEU A 205 -6.99 -8.78 -13.97
C LEU A 205 -7.20 -8.76 -15.49
N TRP A 206 -8.19 -8.02 -15.96
CA TRP A 206 -8.39 -7.83 -17.39
C TRP A 206 -7.15 -7.23 -18.06
N ALA A 207 -6.54 -6.20 -17.46
CA ALA A 207 -5.31 -5.62 -17.96
C ALA A 207 -4.15 -6.64 -17.95
N ALA A 208 -4.00 -7.43 -16.88
CA ALA A 208 -2.97 -8.46 -16.77
C ALA A 208 -3.13 -9.52 -17.88
N VAL A 209 -4.35 -9.99 -18.14
CA VAL A 209 -4.64 -10.94 -19.23
C VAL A 209 -4.29 -10.33 -20.58
N ARG A 210 -4.71 -9.08 -20.85
CA ARG A 210 -4.40 -8.38 -22.10
C ARG A 210 -2.89 -8.20 -22.31
N LEU A 211 -2.18 -7.81 -21.27
CA LEU A 211 -0.73 -7.61 -21.34
C LEU A 211 0.03 -8.94 -21.48
N TYR A 212 -0.42 -9.98 -20.78
CA TYR A 212 0.18 -11.30 -20.85
C TYR A 212 0.01 -11.94 -22.24
N THR A 213 -1.17 -11.82 -22.85
CA THR A 213 -1.40 -12.36 -24.20
C THR A 213 -0.52 -11.70 -25.26
N ARG A 214 -0.11 -10.44 -25.05
CA ARG A 214 0.78 -9.69 -25.94
C ARG A 214 2.26 -9.79 -25.56
N ARG A 215 2.57 -10.43 -24.43
CA ARG A 215 3.94 -10.54 -23.93
C ARG A 215 4.75 -11.49 -24.80
N PRO A 216 5.91 -11.06 -25.38
CA PRO A 216 6.82 -11.97 -26.07
C PRO A 216 7.50 -12.90 -25.03
N SER A 217 7.69 -14.17 -25.38
CA SER A 217 8.37 -15.18 -24.54
C SER A 217 9.83 -14.80 -24.21
N GLU A 218 10.49 -14.09 -25.11
CA GLU A 218 11.86 -13.59 -24.96
C GLU A 218 12.05 -12.61 -23.81
N ARG A 219 10.95 -12.07 -23.24
CA ARG A 219 11.00 -11.18 -22.10
C ARG A 219 11.36 -11.87 -20.78
N ALA A 220 11.26 -13.21 -20.74
CA ALA A 220 11.75 -13.99 -19.60
C ALA A 220 13.25 -13.77 -19.43
N GLU A 221 13.70 -13.55 -18.17
CA GLU A 221 15.10 -13.26 -17.80
C GLU A 221 15.64 -11.92 -18.35
N SER A 222 14.84 -11.14 -19.08
CA SER A 222 15.26 -9.83 -19.58
C SER A 222 15.29 -8.77 -18.46
N ARG A 223 16.13 -7.75 -18.66
CA ARG A 223 16.20 -6.61 -17.72
C ARG A 223 15.03 -5.65 -17.97
N CYS A 224 14.36 -5.21 -16.91
CA CYS A 224 13.32 -4.18 -17.01
C CYS A 224 13.94 -2.77 -16.95
N ARG A 225 14.80 -2.44 -17.93
CA ARG A 225 15.51 -1.16 -17.93
C ARG A 225 14.78 -0.06 -18.67
N GLU A 226 14.06 -0.41 -19.72
CA GLU A 226 13.42 0.52 -20.65
C GLU A 226 11.93 0.25 -20.76
N GLY A 227 11.16 1.27 -21.15
CA GLY A 227 9.73 1.21 -21.34
C GLY A 227 8.93 2.00 -20.31
N LEU A 228 7.63 2.15 -20.60
CA LEU A 228 6.70 2.93 -19.77
C LEU A 228 6.64 2.43 -18.32
N ALA A 229 6.55 1.12 -18.14
CA ALA A 229 6.46 0.51 -16.81
C ALA A 229 7.68 0.81 -15.93
N ALA A 230 8.90 0.72 -16.50
CA ALA A 230 10.12 1.06 -15.79
C ALA A 230 10.19 2.56 -15.44
N GLY A 231 9.71 3.43 -16.34
CA GLY A 231 9.62 4.88 -16.09
C GLY A 231 8.65 5.21 -14.96
N VAL A 232 7.44 4.65 -15.01
CA VAL A 232 6.41 4.83 -13.97
C VAL A 232 6.91 4.29 -12.62
N PHE A 233 7.55 3.14 -12.60
CA PHE A 233 8.13 2.58 -11.38
C PHE A 233 9.21 3.51 -10.79
N ARG A 234 10.16 3.97 -11.60
CA ARG A 234 11.19 4.92 -11.15
C ARG A 234 10.57 6.17 -10.53
N PHE A 235 9.57 6.74 -11.20
CA PHE A 235 8.88 7.93 -10.71
C PHE A 235 8.19 7.67 -9.37
N ILE A 236 7.35 6.65 -9.28
CA ILE A 236 6.59 6.33 -8.07
C ILE A 236 7.54 5.99 -6.92
N ALA A 237 8.53 5.11 -7.15
CA ALA A 237 9.49 4.72 -6.12
C ALA A 237 10.28 5.92 -5.60
N THR A 238 10.76 6.80 -6.50
CA THR A 238 11.55 7.98 -6.12
C THR A 238 10.69 9.01 -5.40
N PHE A 239 9.49 9.27 -5.89
CA PHE A 239 8.59 10.26 -5.30
C PHE A 239 8.13 9.83 -3.91
N VAL A 240 7.58 8.62 -3.80
CA VAL A 240 7.06 8.09 -2.53
C VAL A 240 8.19 7.79 -1.56
N GLY A 241 9.29 7.19 -2.04
CA GLY A 241 10.45 6.90 -1.20
C GLY A 241 11.17 8.16 -0.74
N GLY A 242 11.33 9.15 -1.60
CA GLY A 242 11.92 10.45 -1.27
C GLY A 242 11.12 11.18 -0.20
N LEU A 243 9.80 11.28 -0.38
CA LEU A 243 8.91 11.88 0.62
C LEU A 243 8.89 11.06 1.92
N GLY A 244 8.68 9.75 1.85
CA GLY A 244 8.54 8.89 3.02
C GLY A 244 9.81 8.86 3.87
N PHE A 245 10.95 8.47 3.30
CA PHE A 245 12.21 8.44 4.03
C PHE A 245 12.72 9.81 4.42
N GLY A 246 12.55 10.82 3.55
CA GLY A 246 12.95 12.20 3.85
C GLY A 246 12.19 12.77 5.04
N THR A 247 10.87 12.57 5.11
CA THR A 247 10.05 12.99 6.26
C THR A 247 10.41 12.22 7.51
N LEU A 248 10.58 10.90 7.43
CA LEU A 248 10.96 10.06 8.55
C LEU A 248 12.31 10.51 9.17
N PHE A 249 13.33 10.70 8.33
CA PHE A 249 14.64 11.15 8.79
C PHE A 249 14.63 12.60 9.28
N GLY A 250 13.83 13.46 8.66
CA GLY A 250 13.61 14.81 9.15
C GLY A 250 13.07 14.82 10.58
N MET A 251 12.09 13.97 10.86
CA MET A 251 11.53 13.82 12.22
C MET A 251 12.55 13.25 13.22
N ILE A 252 13.28 12.20 12.85
CA ILE A 252 14.28 11.56 13.73
C ILE A 252 15.44 12.51 14.02
N SER A 253 15.85 13.32 13.06
CA SER A 253 16.98 14.26 13.22
C SER A 253 16.60 15.53 14.00
N GLY A 254 15.36 15.67 14.47
CA GLY A 254 14.89 16.88 15.16
C GLY A 254 14.96 18.11 14.27
N ALA A 255 14.68 17.95 12.97
CA ALA A 255 14.70 19.04 12.01
C ALA A 255 13.54 20.02 12.26
N ASP A 256 13.73 21.00 13.14
CA ASP A 256 12.71 22.02 13.45
C ASP A 256 12.51 23.02 12.29
N GLY A 257 13.43 23.05 11.34
CA GLY A 257 13.40 23.94 10.18
C GLY A 257 12.79 23.33 8.93
N ARG A 258 11.86 24.07 8.28
CA ARG A 258 11.27 23.68 6.98
C ARG A 258 12.36 23.39 5.92
N GLY A 259 13.44 24.16 5.91
CA GLY A 259 14.56 23.99 4.98
C GLY A 259 15.36 22.69 5.18
N THR A 260 15.60 22.29 6.44
CA THR A 260 16.31 21.06 6.78
C THR A 260 15.51 19.84 6.31
N LEU A 261 14.19 19.87 6.48
CA LEU A 261 13.34 18.78 6.01
C LEU A 261 13.33 18.67 4.47
N LEU A 262 13.25 19.81 3.76
CA LEU A 262 13.34 19.81 2.30
C LEU A 262 14.68 19.25 1.80
N LEU A 263 15.75 19.52 2.52
CA LEU A 263 17.07 18.95 2.24
C LEU A 263 17.06 17.43 2.40
N TRP A 264 16.50 16.90 3.50
CA TRP A 264 16.36 15.46 3.71
C TRP A 264 15.52 14.80 2.61
N ILE A 265 14.41 15.42 2.22
CA ILE A 265 13.57 14.92 1.12
C ILE A 265 14.36 14.87 -0.20
N ALA A 266 15.14 15.90 -0.52
CA ALA A 266 15.96 15.91 -1.73
C ALA A 266 17.05 14.83 -1.71
N VAL A 267 17.75 14.68 -0.58
CA VAL A 267 18.79 13.67 -0.40
C VAL A 267 18.22 12.26 -0.57
N PHE A 268 17.09 11.97 0.10
CA PHE A 268 16.47 10.64 -0.01
C PHE A 268 15.84 10.39 -1.37
N ALA A 269 15.27 11.41 -2.04
CA ALA A 269 14.77 11.24 -3.40
C ALA A 269 15.91 10.86 -4.37
N LEU A 270 17.07 11.52 -4.27
CA LEU A 270 18.25 11.14 -5.04
C LEU A 270 18.76 9.74 -4.66
N ALA A 271 18.87 9.43 -3.38
CA ALA A 271 19.33 8.12 -2.91
C ALA A 271 18.43 6.99 -3.41
N VAL A 272 17.10 7.13 -3.28
CA VAL A 272 16.13 6.15 -3.76
C VAL A 272 16.20 6.01 -5.27
N TYR A 273 16.32 7.11 -6.01
CA TYR A 273 16.46 7.05 -7.45
C TYR A 273 17.69 6.25 -7.87
N PHE A 274 18.85 6.53 -7.28
CA PHE A 274 20.08 5.78 -7.59
C PHE A 274 19.99 4.32 -7.18
N PHE A 275 19.34 4.02 -6.04
CA PHE A 275 19.11 2.66 -5.61
C PHE A 275 18.20 1.89 -6.60
N VAL A 276 17.14 2.51 -7.07
CA VAL A 276 16.24 1.95 -8.08
C VAL A 276 16.99 1.71 -9.40
N GLU A 277 17.82 2.68 -9.85
CA GLU A 277 18.59 2.54 -11.08
C GLU A 277 19.66 1.45 -10.98
N LEU A 278 20.28 1.30 -9.79
CA LEU A 278 21.22 0.23 -9.51
C LEU A 278 20.56 -1.16 -9.62
N ILE A 279 19.35 -1.29 -9.08
CA ILE A 279 18.58 -2.54 -9.13
C ILE A 279 18.15 -2.86 -10.56
N LEU A 280 17.50 -1.93 -11.25
CA LEU A 280 17.02 -2.13 -12.61
C LEU A 280 18.17 -2.35 -13.61
N GLY A 281 19.31 -1.69 -13.38
CA GLY A 281 20.53 -1.84 -14.16
C GLY A 281 21.36 -3.09 -13.81
N ARG A 282 21.04 -3.76 -12.68
CA ARG A 282 21.84 -4.85 -12.10
C ARG A 282 23.32 -4.49 -12.00
N GLY A 283 23.63 -3.29 -11.49
CA GLY A 283 24.97 -2.81 -11.21
C GLY A 283 25.28 -1.41 -11.73
N PHE A 284 26.48 -0.91 -11.38
CA PHE A 284 26.92 0.46 -11.67
C PHE A 284 27.30 0.72 -13.13
N LYS A 285 27.64 -0.32 -13.91
CA LYS A 285 28.14 -0.20 -15.31
C LYS A 285 27.17 0.45 -16.28
N GLY A 286 25.93 0.65 -15.89
CA GLY A 286 24.89 1.24 -16.73
C GLY A 286 24.50 2.67 -16.38
N MET A 287 25.04 3.25 -15.31
CA MET A 287 24.74 4.63 -14.90
C MET A 287 25.43 5.62 -15.85
N LYS A 288 24.65 6.23 -16.72
CA LYS A 288 25.08 7.26 -17.66
C LYS A 288 24.79 8.65 -17.06
N ARG A 289 25.44 9.68 -17.61
CA ARG A 289 25.19 11.08 -17.24
C ARG A 289 23.70 11.45 -17.32
N GLY A 290 22.94 10.87 -18.26
CA GLY A 290 21.49 11.06 -18.36
C GLY A 290 20.69 10.54 -17.16
N SER A 291 21.14 9.46 -16.50
CA SER A 291 20.50 8.96 -15.28
C SER A 291 20.66 9.94 -14.12
N ILE A 292 21.81 10.60 -14.01
CA ILE A 292 22.06 11.61 -12.97
C ILE A 292 21.14 12.82 -13.16
N MET A 293 21.01 13.32 -14.40
CA MET A 293 20.10 14.43 -14.70
C MET A 293 18.64 14.09 -14.41
N MET A 294 18.22 12.88 -14.75
CA MET A 294 16.86 12.41 -14.48
C MET A 294 16.59 12.26 -12.97
N GLY A 295 17.58 11.77 -12.21
CA GLY A 295 17.51 11.69 -10.75
C GLY A 295 17.38 13.10 -10.11
N ALA A 296 18.16 14.05 -10.58
CA ALA A 296 18.07 15.44 -10.13
C ALA A 296 16.71 16.07 -10.47
N ALA A 297 16.16 15.80 -11.65
CA ALA A 297 14.83 16.29 -12.03
C ALA A 297 13.73 15.69 -11.14
N MET A 298 13.80 14.38 -10.85
CA MET A 298 12.85 13.70 -9.96
C MET A 298 12.95 14.22 -8.52
N ALA A 299 14.16 14.44 -8.01
CA ALA A 299 14.36 15.06 -6.71
C ALA A 299 13.79 16.48 -6.66
N ALA A 300 13.99 17.28 -7.73
CA ALA A 300 13.43 18.61 -7.83
C ALA A 300 11.90 18.61 -7.79
N VAL A 301 11.24 17.69 -8.50
CA VAL A 301 9.77 17.52 -8.45
C VAL A 301 9.30 17.15 -7.04
N THR A 302 10.01 16.25 -6.38
CA THR A 302 9.69 15.82 -5.00
C THR A 302 9.84 16.96 -4.00
N VAL A 303 10.91 17.75 -4.12
CA VAL A 303 11.16 18.93 -3.28
C VAL A 303 10.14 20.03 -3.57
N LEU A 304 9.77 20.23 -4.84
CA LEU A 304 8.76 21.22 -5.23
C LEU A 304 7.39 20.86 -4.64
N TYR A 305 6.99 19.60 -4.69
CA TYR A 305 5.77 19.12 -4.05
C TYR A 305 5.79 19.38 -2.53
N ALA A 306 6.88 19.02 -1.86
CA ALA A 306 7.05 19.30 -0.45
C ALA A 306 7.00 20.82 -0.19
N GLY A 307 7.67 21.64 -1.00
CA GLY A 307 7.68 23.10 -0.91
C GLY A 307 6.29 23.71 -1.01
N ILE A 308 5.43 23.20 -1.88
CA ILE A 308 4.03 23.63 -1.97
C ILE A 308 3.29 23.41 -0.65
N LEU A 309 3.52 22.27 -0.01
CA LEU A 309 2.93 22.00 1.30
C LEU A 309 3.45 22.97 2.37
N PHE A 310 4.76 23.28 2.35
CA PHE A 310 5.40 24.16 3.33
C PHE A 310 5.14 25.65 3.15
N THR A 311 4.73 26.08 1.97
CA THR A 311 4.39 27.50 1.70
C THR A 311 3.00 27.90 2.20
N GLY A 312 2.45 27.17 3.16
CA GLY A 312 1.13 27.41 3.72
C GLY A 312 0.00 26.74 2.94
N GLY A 313 0.31 25.62 2.27
CA GLY A 313 -0.70 24.81 1.57
C GLY A 313 -1.44 25.62 0.49
N LEU A 314 -0.71 26.31 -0.38
CA LEU A 314 -1.29 27.19 -1.41
C LEU A 314 -2.25 28.26 -0.84
N GLY A 315 -1.91 28.83 0.31
CA GLY A 315 -2.70 29.88 0.96
C GLY A 315 -3.76 29.37 1.94
N PHE A 316 -3.73 28.08 2.28
CA PHE A 316 -4.62 27.51 3.30
C PHE A 316 -4.48 28.25 4.65
N GLU A 317 -3.26 28.50 5.12
CA GLU A 317 -2.99 29.21 6.38
C GLU A 317 -3.56 30.65 6.41
N LYS A 318 -3.81 31.26 5.26
CA LYS A 318 -4.37 32.60 5.12
C LYS A 318 -5.90 32.61 5.04
N ARG A 319 -6.54 31.44 4.99
CA ARG A 319 -8.01 31.34 4.92
C ARG A 319 -8.63 31.40 6.31
N VAL A 320 -8.57 32.57 6.92
CA VAL A 320 -9.32 32.82 8.16
C VAL A 320 -10.79 33.05 7.81
N PRO A 321 -11.75 32.26 8.32
CA PRO A 321 -13.16 32.54 8.10
C PRO A 321 -13.53 33.87 8.73
N ALA A 322 -14.38 34.66 8.03
CA ALA A 322 -14.87 35.94 8.57
C ALA A 322 -15.59 35.70 9.90
N ALA A 323 -15.38 36.59 10.87
CA ALA A 323 -15.94 36.46 12.23
C ALA A 323 -17.45 36.25 12.25
N GLU A 324 -18.17 36.79 11.27
CA GLU A 324 -19.62 36.66 11.08
C GLU A 324 -20.08 35.24 10.72
N ARG A 325 -19.15 34.36 10.27
CA ARG A 325 -19.42 32.96 9.89
C ARG A 325 -19.04 31.95 10.97
N LEU A 326 -18.54 32.44 12.11
CA LEU A 326 -18.09 31.58 13.20
C LEU A 326 -19.26 31.35 14.17
N ALA A 327 -19.81 30.14 14.20
CA ALA A 327 -20.84 29.74 15.17
C ALA A 327 -20.25 29.48 16.56
N SER A 328 -19.01 28.97 16.62
CA SER A 328 -18.28 28.75 17.87
C SER A 328 -16.77 28.68 17.58
N VAL A 329 -15.95 29.10 18.54
CA VAL A 329 -14.49 28.94 18.49
C VAL A 329 -14.08 28.02 19.64
N THR A 330 -13.54 26.86 19.33
CA THR A 330 -12.98 25.94 20.31
C THR A 330 -11.46 26.05 20.26
N LEU A 331 -10.85 26.50 21.34
CA LEU A 331 -9.41 26.51 21.51
C LEU A 331 -8.99 25.10 22.00
N ASP A 332 -8.50 24.25 21.11
CA ASP A 332 -7.89 22.98 21.49
C ASP A 332 -6.44 23.22 21.92
N TYR A 333 -6.23 23.35 23.22
CA TYR A 333 -4.92 23.57 23.83
C TYR A 333 -4.18 22.23 23.98
N ARG A 334 -3.83 21.57 22.87
CA ARG A 334 -2.88 20.46 22.89
C ARG A 334 -1.45 20.99 22.85
N GLY A 335 -0.99 21.39 24.03
CA GLY A 335 0.36 21.60 24.56
C GLY A 335 1.61 21.53 23.69
N ARG A 336 1.67 22.15 22.51
CA ARG A 336 2.91 22.36 21.75
C ARG A 336 3.39 23.80 21.66
N TYR A 337 2.66 24.75 22.23
CA TYR A 337 3.07 26.13 22.30
C TYR A 337 3.20 26.56 23.76
N ASN A 338 4.35 26.26 24.36
CA ASN A 338 4.69 26.75 25.70
C ASN A 338 5.08 28.25 25.74
N ASN A 339 4.87 29.00 24.67
CA ASN A 339 5.19 30.42 24.62
C ASN A 339 4.17 31.19 23.78
N VAL A 340 2.92 31.33 24.25
CA VAL A 340 2.08 32.45 23.85
C VAL A 340 2.03 33.39 25.06
N TYR A 341 2.92 34.36 25.09
CA TYR A 341 2.73 35.55 25.91
C TYR A 341 1.55 36.35 25.33
N LEU A 342 0.51 36.51 26.14
CA LEU A 342 -0.53 37.52 25.91
C LEU A 342 0.03 38.89 26.24
#